data_b702d0bb4e65dc29eb4e67c9a9b37934
#
_entry.id   b702d0bb4e65dc29eb4e67c9a9b37934
#
_cell.length_a   1.000
_cell.length_b   1.000
_cell.length_c   1.000
_cell.angle_alpha   90.00
_cell.angle_beta   90.00
_cell.angle_gamma   90.00
#
_symmetry.space_group_name_H-M   'P 1'
#
loop_
_entity.id
_entity.type
_entity.pdbx_description
1 polymer ?
#
loop_
_entity_poly.entity_id
_entity_poly.type
_entity_poly.pdbx_seq_one_letter_code
_entity_poly.pdbx_strand_id
1 'polypeptide(L)'
;MNWAHIHLLINHIPILGTLFGLLILLWITWKPREELRKLGLLVLFLSGLAAIPVYLTGEPAEDMLEGLAGVSEDRIEQHEEAATVTLGFMIFTGVLAAVGLLNKNERNINNVTKIVLVIAIITIGLSAWTGNLGGEIRHSEIRNKQDRPIKSVDTVRKRYDAKDNEEDD
;
A
#
# COMPACT_ATOMS: atom_id res chain seq x y z
N MET A 1 -4.00 -19.58 10.71
CA MET A 1 -3.78 -18.36 9.88
C MET A 1 -2.37 -18.49 9.31
N ASN A 2 -2.21 -18.28 8.01
CA ASN A 2 -0.89 -18.23 7.37
C ASN A 2 -0.40 -16.79 7.22
N TRP A 3 0.86 -16.59 6.85
CA TRP A 3 1.47 -15.25 6.77
C TRP A 3 0.78 -14.33 5.76
N ALA A 4 0.37 -14.85 4.60
CA ALA A 4 -0.37 -14.08 3.61
C ALA A 4 -1.70 -13.55 4.18
N HIS A 5 -2.41 -14.36 4.98
CA HIS A 5 -3.64 -13.93 5.63
C HIS A 5 -3.38 -12.85 6.70
N ILE A 6 -2.32 -13.00 7.49
CA ILE A 6 -1.93 -11.99 8.51
C ILE A 6 -1.58 -10.68 7.82
N HIS A 7 -0.71 -10.71 6.80
CA HIS A 7 -0.32 -9.53 6.04
C HIS A 7 -1.54 -8.81 5.45
N LEU A 8 -2.44 -9.53 4.78
CA LEU A 8 -3.66 -8.96 4.20
C LEU A 8 -4.61 -8.35 5.24
N LEU A 9 -4.63 -8.88 6.46
CA LEU A 9 -5.48 -8.35 7.53
C LEU A 9 -4.93 -7.03 8.08
N ILE A 10 -3.61 -6.93 8.28
CA ILE A 10 -3.00 -5.80 8.98
C ILE A 10 -2.53 -4.67 8.06
N ASN A 11 -2.31 -4.93 6.76
CA ASN A 11 -1.76 -3.94 5.83
C ASN A 11 -2.64 -2.69 5.67
N HIS A 12 -3.95 -2.82 5.89
CA HIS A 12 -4.88 -1.70 5.82
C HIS A 12 -4.76 -0.73 7.01
N ILE A 13 -4.24 -1.18 8.16
CA ILE A 13 -4.16 -0.38 9.40
C ILE A 13 -3.32 0.90 9.18
N PRO A 14 -2.05 0.83 8.73
CA PRO A 14 -1.25 2.02 8.52
C PRO A 14 -1.76 2.90 7.37
N ILE A 15 -2.33 2.30 6.34
CA ILE A 15 -2.88 3.03 5.18
C ILE A 15 -4.08 3.88 5.62
N LEU A 16 -5.08 3.25 6.24
CA LEU A 16 -6.28 3.93 6.73
C LEU A 16 -5.93 4.93 7.84
N GLY A 17 -5.03 4.56 8.74
CA GLY A 17 -4.56 5.47 9.78
C GLY A 17 -3.89 6.72 9.18
N THR A 18 -3.03 6.57 8.18
CA THR A 18 -2.41 7.70 7.48
C THR A 18 -3.47 8.56 6.79
N LEU A 19 -4.45 7.95 6.13
CA LEU A 19 -5.55 8.67 5.49
C LEU A 19 -6.38 9.46 6.53
N PHE A 20 -6.78 8.85 7.64
CA PHE A 20 -7.57 9.53 8.68
C PHE A 20 -6.77 10.65 9.36
N GLY A 21 -5.50 10.40 9.69
CA GLY A 21 -4.62 11.43 10.23
C GLY A 21 -4.48 12.62 9.30
N LEU A 22 -4.27 12.38 8.00
CA LEU A 22 -4.24 13.40 6.96
C LEU A 22 -5.54 14.20 6.89
N LEU A 23 -6.70 13.53 6.86
CA LEU A 23 -8.01 14.19 6.80
C LEU A 23 -8.26 15.08 8.03
N ILE A 24 -7.87 14.64 9.22
CA ILE A 24 -7.96 15.45 10.44
C ILE A 24 -7.07 16.69 10.31
N LEU A 25 -5.81 16.54 9.86
CA LEU A 25 -4.90 17.66 9.68
C LEU A 25 -5.36 18.62 8.57
N LEU A 26 -5.96 18.13 7.50
CA LEU A 26 -6.60 18.98 6.49
C LEU A 26 -7.76 19.78 7.07
N TRP A 27 -8.61 19.14 7.86
CA TRP A 27 -9.75 19.81 8.50
C TRP A 27 -9.33 20.98 9.38
N ILE A 28 -8.25 20.84 10.17
CA ILE A 28 -7.77 21.90 11.03
C ILE A 28 -7.17 23.09 10.28
N THR A 29 -6.86 22.99 9.01
CA THR A 29 -6.43 24.15 8.21
C THR A 29 -7.55 25.19 8.08
N TRP A 30 -8.82 24.75 8.14
CA TRP A 30 -10.02 25.60 8.04
C TRP A 30 -10.61 25.92 9.40
N LYS A 31 -10.56 24.96 10.33
CA LYS A 31 -11.10 25.12 11.69
C LYS A 31 -10.04 24.70 12.72
N PRO A 32 -9.09 25.58 13.05
CA PRO A 32 -8.01 25.26 13.97
C PRO A 32 -8.55 24.83 15.34
N ARG A 33 -8.16 23.63 15.79
CA ARG A 33 -8.45 23.06 17.11
C ARG A 33 -7.24 22.27 17.58
N GLU A 34 -6.75 22.59 18.76
CA GLU A 34 -5.55 21.97 19.31
C GLU A 34 -5.74 20.46 19.52
N GLU A 35 -6.89 20.06 20.04
CA GLU A 35 -7.19 18.66 20.30
C GLU A 35 -7.19 17.80 19.00
N LEU A 36 -7.77 18.34 17.92
CA LEU A 36 -7.78 17.66 16.64
C LEU A 36 -6.38 17.63 16.01
N ARG A 37 -5.57 18.67 16.18
CA ARG A 37 -4.17 18.66 15.76
C ARG A 37 -3.40 17.54 16.45
N LYS A 38 -3.49 17.47 17.77
CA LYS A 38 -2.86 16.39 18.56
C LYS A 38 -3.36 15.01 18.14
N LEU A 39 -4.67 14.86 17.94
CA LEU A 39 -5.26 13.60 17.46
C LEU A 39 -4.72 13.21 16.09
N GLY A 40 -4.71 14.13 15.11
CA GLY A 40 -4.18 13.86 13.77
C GLY A 40 -2.71 13.44 13.78
N LEU A 41 -1.89 14.17 14.55
CA LEU A 41 -0.47 13.82 14.73
C LEU A 41 -0.29 12.46 15.43
N LEU A 42 -1.09 12.17 16.46
CA LEU A 42 -1.06 10.87 17.15
C LEU A 42 -1.43 9.71 16.21
N VAL A 43 -2.47 9.87 15.42
CA VAL A 43 -2.89 8.85 14.43
C VAL A 43 -1.78 8.60 13.42
N LEU A 44 -1.13 9.66 12.89
CA LEU A 44 -0.01 9.50 11.95
C LEU A 44 1.21 8.84 12.60
N PHE A 45 1.52 9.17 13.85
CA PHE A 45 2.58 8.50 14.60
C PHE A 45 2.31 7.01 14.76
N LEU A 46 1.11 6.64 15.20
CA LEU A 46 0.72 5.23 15.37
C LEU A 46 0.66 4.48 14.04
N SER A 47 0.28 5.16 12.94
CA SER A 47 0.31 4.58 11.59
C SER A 47 1.73 4.24 11.14
N GLY A 48 2.69 5.13 11.40
CA GLY A 48 4.11 4.87 11.13
C GLY A 48 4.65 3.68 11.91
N LEU A 49 4.27 3.54 13.20
CA LEU A 49 4.63 2.38 14.00
C LEU A 49 3.98 1.08 13.48
N ALA A 50 2.70 1.14 13.09
CA ALA A 50 1.97 -0.01 12.57
C ALA A 50 2.49 -0.48 11.20
N ALA A 51 3.15 0.39 10.43
CA ALA A 51 3.74 0.02 9.14
C ALA A 51 4.90 -0.98 9.29
N ILE A 52 5.62 -0.95 10.41
CA ILE A 52 6.77 -1.85 10.66
C ILE A 52 6.34 -3.32 10.66
N PRO A 53 5.40 -3.79 11.51
CA PRO A 53 4.98 -5.19 11.48
C PRO A 53 4.32 -5.59 10.16
N VAL A 54 3.65 -4.67 9.46
CA VAL A 54 3.10 -4.94 8.13
C VAL A 54 4.22 -5.27 7.15
N TYR A 55 5.28 -4.48 7.10
CA TYR A 55 6.44 -4.72 6.24
C TYR A 55 7.11 -6.06 6.57
N LEU A 56 7.33 -6.35 7.86
CA LEU A 56 7.95 -7.60 8.30
C LEU A 56 7.12 -8.87 7.99
N THR A 57 5.84 -8.72 7.72
CA THR A 57 4.97 -9.83 7.29
C THR A 57 4.87 -9.98 5.77
N GLY A 58 5.45 -9.03 5.00
CA GLY A 58 5.43 -9.02 3.54
C GLY A 58 6.19 -10.22 2.97
N GLU A 59 7.50 -10.29 3.22
CA GLU A 59 8.37 -11.37 2.73
C GLU A 59 7.83 -12.79 3.01
N PRO A 60 7.47 -13.15 4.27
CA PRO A 60 6.85 -14.46 4.51
C PRO A 60 5.49 -14.67 3.82
N ALA A 61 4.79 -13.60 3.46
CA ALA A 61 3.53 -13.70 2.71
C ALA A 61 3.79 -13.95 1.23
N GLU A 62 4.84 -13.34 0.67
CA GLU A 62 5.29 -13.50 -0.72
C GLU A 62 5.82 -14.89 -0.98
N ASP A 63 6.66 -15.44 -0.09
CA ASP A 63 7.14 -16.83 -0.14
C ASP A 63 6.01 -17.86 -0.31
N MET A 64 4.83 -17.55 0.25
CA MET A 64 3.66 -18.41 0.12
C MET A 64 2.93 -18.28 -1.23
N LEU A 65 3.21 -17.24 -1.99
CA LEU A 65 2.60 -16.97 -3.28
C LEU A 65 3.48 -17.38 -4.45
N GLU A 66 4.78 -17.49 -4.26
CA GLU A 66 5.74 -17.90 -5.28
C GLU A 66 5.37 -19.25 -5.89
N GLY A 67 5.50 -19.35 -7.21
CA GLY A 67 5.19 -20.56 -7.98
C GLY A 67 3.70 -20.91 -8.10
N LEU A 68 2.78 -20.11 -7.50
CA LEU A 68 1.36 -20.35 -7.66
C LEU A 68 0.86 -19.88 -9.03
N ALA A 69 -0.04 -20.67 -9.63
CA ALA A 69 -0.65 -20.32 -10.91
C ALA A 69 -1.39 -18.97 -10.84
N GLY A 70 -1.09 -18.07 -11.77
CA GLY A 70 -1.70 -16.74 -11.88
C GLY A 70 -1.04 -15.66 -11.05
N VAL A 71 -0.02 -15.97 -10.25
CA VAL A 71 0.84 -15.00 -9.55
C VAL A 71 1.90 -14.49 -10.52
N SER A 72 2.31 -13.24 -10.37
CA SER A 72 3.36 -12.61 -11.17
C SER A 72 4.54 -12.26 -10.26
N GLU A 73 5.67 -12.95 -10.45
CA GLU A 73 6.90 -12.71 -9.69
C GLU A 73 7.45 -11.29 -9.93
N ASP A 74 7.40 -10.79 -11.16
CA ASP A 74 7.76 -9.41 -11.51
C ASP A 74 6.93 -8.37 -10.74
N ARG A 75 5.64 -8.66 -10.45
CA ARG A 75 4.80 -7.78 -9.63
C ARG A 75 5.07 -7.90 -8.13
N ILE A 76 5.51 -9.06 -7.67
CA ILE A 76 5.99 -9.24 -6.29
C ILE A 76 7.20 -8.32 -6.07
N GLU A 77 8.23 -8.39 -6.93
CA GLU A 77 9.44 -7.56 -6.83
C GLU A 77 9.11 -6.06 -6.87
N GLN A 78 8.29 -5.62 -7.83
CA GLN A 78 7.86 -4.21 -7.90
C GLN A 78 7.07 -3.75 -6.68
N HIS A 79 6.23 -4.62 -6.11
CA HIS A 79 5.48 -4.33 -4.90
C HIS A 79 6.41 -4.20 -3.68
N GLU A 80 7.40 -5.06 -3.55
CA GLU A 80 8.40 -5.05 -2.46
C GLU A 80 9.22 -3.76 -2.49
N GLU A 81 9.73 -3.37 -3.67
CA GLU A 81 10.45 -2.10 -3.84
C GLU A 81 9.58 -0.90 -3.46
N ALA A 82 8.34 -0.85 -3.94
CA ALA A 82 7.40 0.21 -3.61
C ALA A 82 7.04 0.22 -2.11
N ALA A 83 6.89 -0.97 -1.48
CA ALA A 83 6.62 -1.12 -0.06
C ALA A 83 7.78 -0.60 0.80
N THR A 84 9.02 -0.85 0.39
CA THR A 84 10.22 -0.34 1.07
C THR A 84 10.26 1.19 1.07
N VAL A 85 10.00 1.83 -0.07
CA VAL A 85 9.92 3.29 -0.17
C VAL A 85 8.78 3.84 0.68
N THR A 86 7.62 3.21 0.60
CA THR A 86 6.41 3.63 1.34
C THR A 86 6.62 3.51 2.85
N LEU A 87 7.26 2.43 3.32
CA LEU A 87 7.63 2.28 4.73
C LEU A 87 8.51 3.44 5.20
N GLY A 88 9.55 3.79 4.42
CA GLY A 88 10.42 4.92 4.73
C GLY A 88 9.63 6.21 4.93
N PHE A 89 8.70 6.52 4.04
CA PHE A 89 7.84 7.70 4.15
C PHE A 89 6.84 7.60 5.31
N MET A 90 6.28 6.43 5.61
CA MET A 90 5.39 6.23 6.77
C MET A 90 6.13 6.45 8.08
N ILE A 91 7.34 5.88 8.24
CA ILE A 91 8.18 6.08 9.42
C ILE A 91 8.56 7.56 9.54
N PHE A 92 9.00 8.18 8.46
CA PHE A 92 9.38 9.60 8.47
C PHE A 92 8.21 10.50 8.86
N THR A 93 7.01 10.25 8.31
CA THR A 93 5.77 10.95 8.69
C THR A 93 5.48 10.77 10.19
N GLY A 94 5.59 9.54 10.68
CA GLY A 94 5.38 9.21 12.10
C GLY A 94 6.37 9.92 13.03
N VAL A 95 7.66 9.94 12.68
CA VAL A 95 8.70 10.65 13.44
C VAL A 95 8.43 12.15 13.49
N LEU A 96 8.10 12.77 12.35
CA LEU A 96 7.74 14.20 12.32
C LEU A 96 6.47 14.47 13.14
N ALA A 97 5.48 13.58 13.09
CA ALA A 97 4.28 13.70 13.91
C ALA A 97 4.61 13.62 15.42
N ALA A 98 5.50 12.71 15.82
CA ALA A 98 5.99 12.61 17.20
C ALA A 98 6.71 13.90 17.63
N VAL A 99 7.57 14.48 16.77
CA VAL A 99 8.21 15.78 17.03
C VAL A 99 7.16 16.87 17.25
N GLY A 100 6.10 16.89 16.45
CA GLY A 100 4.99 17.83 16.63
C GLY A 100 4.26 17.65 17.96
N LEU A 101 4.02 16.39 18.39
CA LEU A 101 3.37 16.07 19.67
C LEU A 101 4.20 16.46 20.89
N LEU A 102 5.52 16.29 20.80
CA LEU A 102 6.44 16.57 21.93
C LEU A 102 6.83 18.03 22.04
N ASN A 103 6.59 18.83 21.01
CA ASN A 103 6.96 20.23 21.00
C ASN A 103 5.98 21.05 21.86
N LYS A 104 6.54 22.03 22.62
CA LYS A 104 5.75 22.93 23.49
C LYS A 104 5.59 24.32 22.90
N ASN A 105 6.32 24.66 21.84
CA ASN A 105 6.28 25.98 21.22
C ASN A 105 5.26 25.98 20.09
N GLU A 106 4.19 26.75 20.21
CA GLU A 106 3.08 26.81 19.24
C GLU A 106 3.52 27.14 17.81
N ARG A 107 4.50 28.03 17.63
CA ARG A 107 5.04 28.37 16.31
C ARG A 107 5.71 27.18 15.66
N ASN A 108 6.48 26.42 16.45
CA ASN A 108 7.16 25.22 15.95
C ASN A 108 6.17 24.11 15.64
N ILE A 109 5.16 23.89 16.50
CA ILE A 109 4.11 22.90 16.28
C ILE A 109 3.38 23.21 14.96
N ASN A 110 3.02 24.47 14.71
CA ASN A 110 2.34 24.86 13.49
C ASN A 110 3.20 24.61 12.24
N ASN A 111 4.50 24.90 12.30
CA ASN A 111 5.41 24.64 11.18
C ASN A 111 5.59 23.15 10.93
N VAL A 112 5.82 22.35 11.98
CA VAL A 112 5.93 20.89 11.90
C VAL A 112 4.63 20.28 11.35
N THR A 113 3.46 20.72 11.82
CA THR A 113 2.17 20.24 11.33
C THR A 113 1.99 20.47 9.82
N LYS A 114 2.43 21.63 9.32
CA LYS A 114 2.38 21.89 7.85
C LYS A 114 3.30 20.96 7.07
N ILE A 115 4.51 20.69 7.59
CA ILE A 115 5.46 19.76 6.98
C ILE A 115 4.85 18.34 7.00
N VAL A 116 4.34 17.91 8.15
CA VAL A 116 3.66 16.60 8.29
C VAL A 116 2.53 16.46 7.31
N LEU A 117 1.71 17.51 7.12
CA LEU A 117 0.61 17.48 6.16
C LEU A 117 1.10 17.21 4.73
N VAL A 118 2.15 17.91 4.30
CA VAL A 118 2.73 17.73 2.95
C VAL A 118 3.29 16.32 2.79
N ILE A 119 4.05 15.85 3.77
CA ILE A 119 4.66 14.51 3.72
C ILE A 119 3.57 13.42 3.78
N ALA A 120 2.51 13.60 4.57
CA ALA A 120 1.39 12.66 4.64
C ALA A 120 0.63 12.54 3.30
N ILE A 121 0.50 13.64 2.52
CA ILE A 121 -0.06 13.60 1.17
C ILE A 121 0.79 12.72 0.25
N ILE A 122 2.11 12.88 0.30
CA ILE A 122 3.04 12.05 -0.48
C ILE A 122 2.93 10.59 -0.03
N THR A 123 2.92 10.35 1.28
CA THR A 123 2.83 9.02 1.88
C THR A 123 1.57 8.28 1.44
N ILE A 124 0.41 8.95 1.41
CA ILE A 124 -0.84 8.31 0.97
C ILE A 124 -0.82 8.01 -0.54
N GLY A 125 -0.20 8.88 -1.34
CA GLY A 125 0.02 8.62 -2.77
C GLY A 125 0.89 7.38 -3.01
N LEU A 126 2.00 7.27 -2.30
CA LEU A 126 2.88 6.09 -2.34
C LEU A 126 2.15 4.82 -1.85
N SER A 127 1.36 4.93 -0.78
CA SER A 127 0.56 3.80 -0.27
C SER A 127 -0.46 3.31 -1.29
N ALA A 128 -1.10 4.22 -2.01
CA ALA A 128 -2.05 3.87 -3.07
C ALA A 128 -1.35 3.16 -4.24
N TRP A 129 -0.17 3.65 -4.64
CA TRP A 129 0.65 3.02 -5.67
C TRP A 129 1.11 1.61 -5.26
N THR A 130 1.68 1.46 -4.05
CA THR A 130 2.08 0.16 -3.49
C THR A 130 0.89 -0.80 -3.42
N GLY A 131 -0.27 -0.32 -2.96
CA GLY A 131 -1.49 -1.12 -2.89
C GLY A 131 -1.99 -1.58 -4.27
N ASN A 132 -1.85 -0.75 -5.30
CA ASN A 132 -2.17 -1.13 -6.68
C ASN A 132 -1.26 -2.27 -7.17
N LEU A 133 0.06 -2.16 -6.96
CA LEU A 133 1.02 -3.21 -7.32
C LEU A 133 0.70 -4.52 -6.59
N GLY A 134 0.41 -4.46 -5.28
CA GLY A 134 -0.02 -5.62 -4.50
C GLY A 134 -1.29 -6.28 -5.05
N GLY A 135 -2.26 -5.49 -5.52
CA GLY A 135 -3.45 -6.00 -6.22
C GLY A 135 -3.09 -6.73 -7.52
N GLU A 136 -2.15 -6.20 -8.30
CA GLU A 136 -1.74 -6.77 -9.57
C GLU A 136 -0.98 -8.10 -9.44
N ILE A 137 -0.44 -8.45 -8.27
CA ILE A 137 0.22 -9.74 -8.02
C ILE A 137 -0.71 -10.90 -8.38
N ARG A 138 -1.96 -10.84 -7.98
CA ARG A 138 -2.94 -11.92 -8.14
C ARG A 138 -4.00 -11.63 -9.20
N HIS A 139 -4.34 -10.37 -9.40
CA HIS A 139 -5.43 -9.91 -10.26
C HIS A 139 -4.93 -9.54 -11.66
N SER A 140 -4.82 -10.55 -12.54
CA SER A 140 -4.37 -10.34 -13.93
C SER A 140 -5.32 -9.45 -14.75
N GLU A 141 -6.59 -9.32 -14.33
CA GLU A 141 -7.60 -8.49 -14.98
C GLU A 141 -7.35 -6.99 -14.83
N ILE A 142 -6.64 -6.56 -13.78
CA ILE A 142 -6.29 -5.14 -13.56
C ILE A 142 -4.91 -4.78 -14.13
N ARG A 143 -4.10 -5.77 -14.53
CA ARG A 143 -2.80 -5.54 -15.19
C ARG A 143 -3.00 -4.89 -16.57
N ASN A 144 -2.02 -4.11 -16.99
CA ASN A 144 -1.96 -3.62 -18.36
C ASN A 144 -2.01 -4.77 -19.36
N LYS A 145 -2.62 -4.55 -20.55
CA LYS A 145 -2.76 -5.59 -21.58
C LYS A 145 -1.44 -6.23 -21.98
N GLN A 146 -0.32 -5.50 -21.89
CA GLN A 146 1.02 -5.96 -22.22
C GLN A 146 1.62 -6.94 -21.19
N ASP A 147 1.19 -6.83 -19.91
CA ASP A 147 1.68 -7.64 -18.79
C ASP A 147 0.75 -8.81 -18.48
N ARG A 148 -0.32 -8.97 -19.25
CA ARG A 148 -1.19 -10.14 -19.11
C ARG A 148 -0.47 -11.37 -19.66
N PRO A 149 -0.43 -12.50 -18.91
CA PRO A 149 0.09 -13.72 -19.46
C PRO A 149 -0.65 -13.97 -20.78
N ILE A 150 0.08 -14.06 -21.87
CA ILE A 150 -0.47 -14.46 -23.17
C ILE A 150 -1.06 -15.84 -22.91
N LYS A 151 -2.38 -15.95 -22.80
CA LYS A 151 -3.03 -17.26 -22.97
C LYS A 151 -2.51 -17.71 -24.31
N SER A 152 -1.64 -18.72 -24.29
CA SER A 152 -0.90 -19.08 -25.47
C SER A 152 -1.91 -19.24 -26.60
N VAL A 153 -1.77 -18.40 -27.63
CA VAL A 153 -2.58 -18.45 -28.85
C VAL A 153 -2.61 -19.89 -29.34
N ASP A 154 -1.54 -20.65 -29.06
CA ASP A 154 -1.40 -22.09 -29.31
C ASP A 154 -2.38 -22.96 -28.53
N THR A 155 -2.77 -22.62 -27.29
CA THR A 155 -3.75 -23.43 -26.54
C THR A 155 -5.17 -23.16 -27.02
N VAL A 156 -5.46 -21.92 -27.43
CA VAL A 156 -6.74 -21.55 -28.02
C VAL A 156 -6.85 -22.17 -29.44
N ARG A 157 -5.78 -22.04 -30.24
CA ARG A 157 -5.69 -22.59 -31.58
C ARG A 157 -5.82 -24.13 -31.57
N LYS A 158 -5.10 -24.83 -30.70
CA LYS A 158 -5.25 -26.28 -30.51
C LYS A 158 -6.65 -26.69 -30.11
N ARG A 159 -7.39 -25.87 -29.40
CA ARG A 159 -8.78 -26.16 -29.00
C ARG A 159 -9.78 -25.94 -30.16
N TYR A 160 -9.51 -25.00 -31.06
CA TYR A 160 -10.29 -24.80 -32.28
C TYR A 160 -9.97 -25.87 -33.29
N ASP A 161 -8.69 -26.19 -33.56
CA ASP A 161 -8.25 -27.21 -34.47
C ASP A 161 -8.72 -28.62 -34.04
N ALA A 162 -8.90 -28.86 -32.73
CA ALA A 162 -9.47 -30.13 -32.23
C ALA A 162 -10.99 -30.23 -32.42
N LYS A 163 -11.72 -29.10 -32.37
CA LYS A 163 -13.16 -29.07 -32.59
C LYS A 163 -13.54 -29.28 -34.07
N ASP A 164 -12.76 -28.65 -34.96
CA ASP A 164 -13.01 -28.76 -36.38
C ASP A 164 -12.77 -30.21 -36.91
N ASN A 165 -11.88 -30.98 -36.22
CA ASN A 165 -11.66 -32.41 -36.56
C ASN A 165 -12.69 -33.37 -35.96
N GLU A 166 -13.52 -32.95 -35.02
CA GLU A 166 -14.61 -33.77 -34.46
C GLU A 166 -15.95 -33.58 -35.20
N GLU A 167 -16.07 -32.54 -36.06
CA GLU A 167 -17.29 -32.31 -36.87
C GLU A 167 -17.22 -32.94 -38.27
N ASP A 168 -16.05 -33.48 -38.69
CA ASP A 168 -15.87 -34.12 -40.03
C ASP A 168 -15.89 -35.67 -40.00
N ASP A 169 -16.14 -36.34 -38.87
CA ASP A 169 -16.34 -37.78 -38.72
C ASP A 169 -17.82 -38.10 -38.38
#